data_ade4aa3abb49a6191d4425a7902ac033
#
_entry.id   ade4aa3abb49a6191d4425a7902ac033
#
_cell.length_a   1.000
_cell.length_b   1.000
_cell.length_c   1.000
_cell.angle_alpha   90.00
_cell.angle_beta   90.00
_cell.angle_gamma   90.00
#
_symmetry.space_group_name_H-M   'P 1'
#
loop_
_entity.id
_entity.type
_entity.pdbx_description
1 polymer ?
#
loop_
_entity_poly.entity_id
_entity_poly.type
_entity_poly.pdbx_seq_one_letter_code
_entity_poly.pdbx_strand_id
1 'polypeptide(L)'
;MAAIRTLTPRSTPVQKRAQERREQILTITAQLLEEVGQDDLTTILVAKTVGMSVGTLYHYFPNKYAILYALAERWLGEMDVGLKKLEDYPIETLSLKKFVEMSTDRMLLTYQNQEGLLPLVQAMFGVPELKELDSHHDDTIIAAMARMFKRLEISDDLSELDRLGREWLEVSHALLLVIVHQDKSDAARSLSDLKFLSLCLLERAKSQF
;
A
#
# COMPACT_ATOMS: atom_id res chain seq x y z
N MET A 1 -9.29 16.46 -24.70
CA MET A 1 -9.13 15.02 -24.42
C MET A 1 -7.69 14.81 -23.94
N ALA A 2 -7.48 14.44 -22.69
CA ALA A 2 -6.15 14.09 -22.20
C ALA A 2 -5.70 12.81 -22.93
N ALA A 3 -4.46 12.82 -23.43
CA ALA A 3 -3.88 11.63 -24.09
C ALA A 3 -3.76 10.51 -23.05
N ILE A 4 -4.33 9.35 -23.33
CA ILE A 4 -4.19 8.14 -22.50
C ILE A 4 -2.69 7.82 -22.41
N ARG A 5 -2.14 7.89 -21.18
CA ARG A 5 -0.73 7.58 -20.96
C ARG A 5 -0.54 6.07 -21.02
N THR A 6 0.46 5.61 -21.77
CA THR A 6 0.79 4.19 -21.81
C THR A 6 1.52 3.82 -20.50
N LEU A 7 0.86 3.10 -19.61
CA LEU A 7 1.41 2.64 -18.32
C LEU A 7 1.99 1.22 -18.40
N THR A 8 1.54 0.44 -19.37
CA THR A 8 1.98 -0.95 -19.52
C THR A 8 3.47 -1.00 -19.88
N PRO A 9 4.30 -1.74 -19.13
CA PRO A 9 5.68 -2.04 -19.52
C PRO A 9 5.71 -2.64 -20.92
N ARG A 10 6.63 -2.22 -21.78
CA ARG A 10 6.73 -2.70 -23.16
C ARG A 10 7.05 -4.18 -23.27
N SER A 11 7.60 -4.79 -22.23
CA SER A 11 7.82 -6.24 -22.14
C SER A 11 7.83 -6.67 -20.67
N THR A 12 7.19 -7.82 -20.37
CA THR A 12 7.44 -8.54 -19.12
C THR A 12 8.68 -9.37 -19.35
N PRO A 13 9.80 -9.11 -18.69
CA PRO A 13 11.05 -9.82 -18.95
C PRO A 13 10.91 -11.29 -18.54
N VAL A 14 11.07 -12.19 -19.50
CA VAL A 14 11.12 -13.64 -19.26
C VAL A 14 12.51 -14.08 -18.79
N GLN A 15 13.55 -13.31 -19.12
CA GLN A 15 14.92 -13.62 -18.73
C GLN A 15 15.26 -13.03 -17.35
N LYS A 16 15.87 -13.83 -16.47
CA LYS A 16 16.27 -13.48 -15.11
C LYS A 16 17.02 -12.14 -15.02
N ARG A 17 17.99 -11.88 -15.91
CA ARG A 17 18.75 -10.63 -15.96
C ARG A 17 17.88 -9.39 -16.22
N ALA A 18 16.85 -9.54 -17.06
CA ALA A 18 15.96 -8.44 -17.36
C ALA A 18 14.98 -8.15 -16.20
N GLN A 19 14.57 -9.20 -15.46
CA GLN A 19 13.81 -9.04 -14.22
C GLN A 19 14.63 -8.35 -13.13
N GLU A 20 15.88 -8.80 -12.91
CA GLU A 20 16.80 -8.17 -11.95
C GLU A 20 17.02 -6.68 -12.27
N ARG A 21 17.15 -6.36 -13.56
CA ARG A 21 17.32 -4.96 -14.00
C ARG A 21 16.06 -4.14 -13.80
N ARG A 22 14.88 -4.71 -14.04
CA ARG A 22 13.59 -4.06 -13.75
C ARG A 22 13.47 -3.75 -12.26
N GLU A 23 13.78 -4.70 -11.39
CA GLU A 23 13.74 -4.50 -9.94
C GLU A 23 14.76 -3.46 -9.47
N GLN A 24 15.95 -3.42 -10.08
CA GLN A 24 16.93 -2.37 -9.79
C GLN A 24 16.40 -0.98 -10.15
N ILE A 25 15.72 -0.84 -11.30
CA ILE A 25 15.08 0.42 -11.69
C ILE A 25 14.04 0.84 -10.65
N LEU A 26 13.18 -0.08 -10.21
CA LEU A 26 12.13 0.22 -9.22
C LEU A 26 12.74 0.61 -7.86
N THR A 27 13.76 -0.10 -7.39
CA THR A 27 14.43 0.20 -6.12
C THR A 27 15.09 1.57 -6.14
N ILE A 28 15.85 1.88 -7.19
CA ILE A 28 16.48 3.21 -7.35
C ILE A 28 15.41 4.30 -7.50
N THR A 29 14.29 4.01 -8.17
CA THR A 29 13.20 4.99 -8.28
C THR A 29 12.56 5.26 -6.93
N ALA A 30 12.37 4.26 -6.07
CA ALA A 30 11.85 4.44 -4.71
C ALA A 30 12.77 5.36 -3.88
N GLN A 31 14.09 5.14 -3.92
CA GLN A 31 15.08 5.97 -3.25
C GLN A 31 15.04 7.42 -3.75
N LEU A 32 15.07 7.61 -5.07
CA LEU A 32 14.99 8.95 -5.67
C LEU A 32 13.66 9.63 -5.33
N LEU A 33 12.57 8.87 -5.28
CA LEU A 33 11.26 9.41 -4.93
C LEU A 33 11.24 9.95 -3.50
N GLU A 34 11.91 9.26 -2.56
CA GLU A 34 12.11 9.75 -1.18
C GLU A 34 12.99 11.00 -1.12
N GLU A 35 14.06 11.05 -1.92
CA GLU A 35 15.03 12.15 -1.92
C GLU A 35 14.51 13.44 -2.55
N VAL A 36 13.85 13.34 -3.72
CA VAL A 36 13.50 14.51 -4.53
C VAL A 36 11.99 14.72 -4.74
N GLY A 37 11.17 13.77 -4.28
CA GLY A 37 9.72 13.81 -4.49
C GLY A 37 9.32 13.47 -5.94
N GLN A 38 7.98 13.42 -6.16
CA GLN A 38 7.47 13.00 -7.48
C GLN A 38 7.66 14.07 -8.57
N ASP A 39 7.67 15.35 -8.22
CA ASP A 39 7.72 16.44 -9.21
C ASP A 39 9.07 16.53 -9.87
N ASP A 40 10.16 16.42 -9.09
CA ASP A 40 11.53 16.47 -9.56
C ASP A 40 12.06 15.11 -10.07
N LEU A 41 11.33 14.03 -9.86
CA LEU A 41 11.66 12.73 -10.41
C LEU A 41 11.53 12.74 -11.95
N THR A 42 12.62 12.43 -12.64
CA THR A 42 12.66 12.35 -14.11
C THR A 42 13.25 11.02 -14.58
N THR A 43 12.86 10.57 -15.78
CA THR A 43 13.47 9.37 -16.40
C THR A 43 14.98 9.54 -16.66
N ILE A 44 15.43 10.78 -16.88
CA ILE A 44 16.86 11.08 -17.05
C ILE A 44 17.59 10.84 -15.72
N LEU A 45 17.06 11.34 -14.61
CA LEU A 45 17.63 11.13 -13.27
C LEU A 45 17.67 9.64 -12.93
N VAL A 46 16.57 8.93 -13.12
CA VAL A 46 16.51 7.47 -12.89
C VAL A 46 17.54 6.72 -13.72
N ALA A 47 17.60 6.97 -15.03
CA ALA A 47 18.56 6.29 -15.92
C ALA A 47 20.01 6.56 -15.51
N LYS A 48 20.34 7.82 -15.17
CA LYS A 48 21.67 8.21 -14.68
C LYS A 48 22.04 7.48 -13.40
N THR A 49 21.15 7.43 -12.42
CA THR A 49 21.40 6.81 -11.12
C THR A 49 21.51 5.28 -11.23
N VAL A 50 20.68 4.64 -12.08
CA VAL A 50 20.78 3.19 -12.36
C VAL A 50 22.05 2.84 -13.17
N GLY A 51 22.70 3.82 -13.81
CA GLY A 51 23.86 3.58 -14.67
C GLY A 51 23.49 3.01 -16.04
N MET A 52 22.43 3.52 -16.68
CA MET A 52 22.01 3.12 -18.02
C MET A 52 21.67 4.32 -18.91
N SER A 53 21.59 4.10 -20.23
CA SER A 53 21.07 5.12 -21.13
C SER A 53 19.56 5.32 -20.95
N VAL A 54 19.05 6.53 -21.20
CA VAL A 54 17.61 6.81 -21.20
C VAL A 54 16.88 5.95 -22.24
N GLY A 55 17.51 5.68 -23.39
CA GLY A 55 16.99 4.77 -24.40
C GLY A 55 16.82 3.34 -23.86
N THR A 56 17.78 2.86 -23.08
CA THR A 56 17.68 1.56 -22.41
C THR A 56 16.55 1.54 -21.38
N LEU A 57 16.39 2.61 -20.58
CA LEU A 57 15.27 2.72 -19.62
C LEU A 57 13.92 2.64 -20.34
N TYR A 58 13.76 3.29 -21.48
CA TYR A 58 12.53 3.27 -22.26
C TYR A 58 12.17 1.90 -22.85
N HIS A 59 13.09 0.96 -22.91
CA HIS A 59 12.75 -0.43 -23.22
C HIS A 59 12.00 -1.12 -22.08
N TYR A 60 12.23 -0.72 -20.83
CA TYR A 60 11.54 -1.25 -19.65
C TYR A 60 10.26 -0.45 -19.37
N PHE A 61 10.35 0.86 -19.36
CA PHE A 61 9.26 1.75 -18.97
C PHE A 61 9.14 2.93 -19.96
N PRO A 62 7.98 3.10 -20.60
CA PRO A 62 7.81 4.12 -21.64
C PRO A 62 7.87 5.57 -21.11
N ASN A 63 7.66 5.79 -19.81
CA ASN A 63 7.69 7.09 -19.15
C ASN A 63 7.79 6.93 -17.63
N LYS A 64 7.93 8.06 -16.88
CA LYS A 64 8.03 8.00 -15.42
C LYS A 64 6.77 7.42 -14.73
N TYR A 65 5.62 7.66 -15.29
CA TYR A 65 4.36 7.16 -14.70
C TYR A 65 4.24 5.64 -14.78
N ALA A 66 4.80 5.02 -15.83
CA ALA A 66 4.89 3.57 -15.91
C ALA A 66 5.85 2.99 -14.86
N ILE A 67 6.89 3.72 -14.45
CA ILE A 67 7.76 3.31 -13.34
C ILE A 67 7.01 3.43 -12.03
N LEU A 68 6.34 4.57 -11.79
CA LEU A 68 5.54 4.79 -10.58
C LEU A 68 4.40 3.77 -10.46
N TYR A 69 3.73 3.44 -11.57
CA TYR A 69 2.69 2.40 -11.60
C TYR A 69 3.24 1.04 -11.19
N ALA A 70 4.37 0.62 -11.77
CA ALA A 70 5.01 -0.64 -11.42
C ALA A 70 5.54 -0.67 -9.98
N LEU A 71 5.97 0.48 -9.44
CA LEU A 71 6.36 0.62 -8.04
C LEU A 71 5.14 0.49 -7.11
N ALA A 72 4.02 1.12 -7.47
CA ALA A 72 2.76 0.98 -6.76
C ALA A 72 2.24 -0.47 -6.78
N GLU A 73 2.23 -1.13 -7.96
CA GLU A 73 1.88 -2.56 -8.05
C GLU A 73 2.73 -3.43 -7.13
N ARG A 74 4.04 -3.17 -7.06
CA ARG A 74 4.95 -3.92 -6.17
C ARG A 74 4.56 -3.73 -4.71
N TRP A 75 4.35 -2.47 -4.28
CA TRP A 75 3.98 -2.15 -2.92
C TRP A 75 2.61 -2.74 -2.53
N LEU A 76 1.59 -2.54 -3.36
CA LEU A 76 0.25 -3.09 -3.13
C LEU A 76 0.28 -4.64 -3.08
N GLY A 77 1.10 -5.27 -3.94
CA GLY A 77 1.28 -6.72 -3.90
C GLY A 77 1.93 -7.23 -2.60
N GLU A 78 2.80 -6.46 -1.96
CA GLU A 78 3.34 -6.80 -0.62
C GLU A 78 2.27 -6.70 0.46
N MET A 79 1.38 -5.71 0.36
CA MET A 79 0.21 -5.59 1.25
C MET A 79 -0.74 -6.77 1.07
N ASP A 80 -1.02 -7.19 -0.16
CA ASP A 80 -1.86 -8.37 -0.46
C ASP A 80 -1.31 -9.65 0.18
N VAL A 81 0.01 -9.85 0.12
CA VAL A 81 0.67 -10.99 0.79
C VAL A 81 0.47 -10.92 2.32
N GLY A 82 0.58 -9.74 2.91
CA GLY A 82 0.33 -9.52 4.34
C GLY A 82 -1.13 -9.79 4.73
N LEU A 83 -2.06 -9.27 3.92
CA LEU A 83 -3.50 -9.44 4.08
C LEU A 83 -3.90 -10.92 3.99
N LYS A 84 -3.39 -11.64 2.99
CA LYS A 84 -3.65 -13.07 2.81
C LYS A 84 -3.19 -13.89 4.01
N LYS A 85 -2.01 -13.61 4.55
CA LYS A 85 -1.52 -14.27 5.77
C LYS A 85 -2.41 -14.01 6.99
N LEU A 86 -3.05 -12.83 7.05
CA LEU A 86 -3.98 -12.48 8.11
C LEU A 86 -5.31 -13.22 7.93
N GLU A 87 -5.85 -13.29 6.71
CA GLU A 87 -7.07 -14.04 6.40
C GLU A 87 -6.93 -15.56 6.67
N ASP A 88 -5.76 -16.13 6.33
CA ASP A 88 -5.49 -17.56 6.55
C ASP A 88 -5.23 -17.91 8.03
N TYR A 89 -5.06 -16.91 8.90
CA TYR A 89 -4.88 -17.13 10.33
C TYR A 89 -6.21 -17.51 11.01
N PRO A 90 -6.22 -18.39 12.05
CA PRO A 90 -7.42 -18.74 12.80
C PRO A 90 -7.83 -17.60 13.76
N ILE A 91 -8.28 -16.49 13.20
CA ILE A 91 -8.57 -15.24 13.94
C ILE A 91 -9.73 -15.41 14.93
N GLU A 92 -10.61 -16.39 14.72
CA GLU A 92 -11.75 -16.72 15.58
C GLU A 92 -11.29 -17.14 16.99
N THR A 93 -10.05 -17.58 17.12
CA THR A 93 -9.46 -17.96 18.42
C THR A 93 -8.92 -16.78 19.20
N LEU A 94 -8.87 -15.60 18.58
CA LEU A 94 -8.32 -14.39 19.18
C LEU A 94 -9.41 -13.57 19.88
N SER A 95 -9.03 -12.89 20.97
CA SER A 95 -9.82 -11.74 21.41
C SER A 95 -9.77 -10.61 20.38
N LEU A 96 -10.81 -9.78 20.34
CA LEU A 96 -10.87 -8.65 19.41
C LEU A 96 -9.65 -7.72 19.59
N LYS A 97 -9.25 -7.45 20.83
CA LYS A 97 -8.03 -6.69 21.14
C LYS A 97 -6.80 -7.34 20.50
N LYS A 98 -6.65 -8.67 20.58
CA LYS A 98 -5.49 -9.38 20.02
C LYS A 98 -5.48 -9.36 18.50
N PHE A 99 -6.64 -9.45 17.86
CA PHE A 99 -6.80 -9.29 16.42
C PHE A 99 -6.35 -7.87 15.98
N VAL A 100 -6.82 -6.82 16.66
CA VAL A 100 -6.45 -5.43 16.39
C VAL A 100 -4.94 -5.23 16.52
N GLU A 101 -4.33 -5.68 17.62
CA GLU A 101 -2.89 -5.61 17.82
C GLU A 101 -2.13 -6.27 16.67
N MET A 102 -2.47 -7.52 16.36
CA MET A 102 -1.78 -8.32 15.34
C MET A 102 -1.94 -7.72 13.93
N SER A 103 -3.14 -7.30 13.53
CA SER A 103 -3.40 -6.73 12.22
C SER A 103 -2.68 -5.39 12.04
N THR A 104 -2.76 -4.51 13.04
CA THR A 104 -2.11 -3.19 13.01
C THR A 104 -0.58 -3.31 12.99
N ASP A 105 0.01 -4.21 13.80
CA ASP A 105 1.46 -4.41 13.83
C ASP A 105 1.98 -4.98 12.49
N ARG A 106 1.23 -5.87 11.84
CA ARG A 106 1.58 -6.38 10.50
C ARG A 106 1.52 -5.29 9.43
N MET A 107 0.47 -4.48 9.45
CA MET A 107 0.36 -3.34 8.54
C MET A 107 1.54 -2.38 8.73
N LEU A 108 1.87 -2.02 9.97
CA LEU A 108 3.01 -1.14 10.27
C LEU A 108 4.32 -1.68 9.69
N LEU A 109 4.59 -2.98 9.84
CA LEU A 109 5.80 -3.59 9.27
C LEU A 109 5.86 -3.46 7.75
N THR A 110 4.73 -3.59 7.05
CA THR A 110 4.68 -3.39 5.61
C THR A 110 5.01 -1.95 5.25
N TYR A 111 4.42 -0.97 5.94
CA TYR A 111 4.67 0.45 5.72
C TYR A 111 6.12 0.85 6.01
N GLN A 112 6.72 0.34 7.10
CA GLN A 112 8.12 0.63 7.47
C GLN A 112 9.15 0.10 6.46
N ASN A 113 8.80 -0.92 5.69
CA ASN A 113 9.69 -1.52 4.70
C ASN A 113 9.60 -0.85 3.31
N GLN A 114 8.78 0.20 3.15
CA GLN A 114 8.57 0.87 1.86
C GLN A 114 9.36 2.18 1.79
N GLU A 115 10.40 2.21 0.95
CA GLU A 115 11.09 3.47 0.58
C GLU A 115 10.23 4.26 -0.41
N GLY A 116 10.20 5.58 -0.31
CA GLY A 116 9.44 6.47 -1.19
C GLY A 116 7.91 6.38 -1.00
N LEU A 117 7.47 5.86 0.15
CA LEU A 117 6.06 5.59 0.41
C LEU A 117 5.19 6.85 0.29
N LEU A 118 5.50 7.91 1.05
CA LEU A 118 4.66 9.10 1.09
C LEU A 118 4.57 9.81 -0.27
N PRO A 119 5.69 10.07 -0.99
CA PRO A 119 5.62 10.64 -2.34
C PRO A 119 4.89 9.74 -3.34
N LEU A 120 4.94 8.40 -3.18
CA LEU A 120 4.20 7.47 -4.03
C LEU A 120 2.69 7.56 -3.76
N VAL A 121 2.27 7.59 -2.50
CA VAL A 121 0.86 7.79 -2.12
C VAL A 121 0.34 9.13 -2.66
N GLN A 122 1.12 10.21 -2.55
CA GLN A 122 0.77 11.50 -3.13
C GLN A 122 0.60 11.41 -4.66
N ALA A 123 1.46 10.65 -5.33
CA ALA A 123 1.33 10.37 -6.77
C ALA A 123 0.03 9.60 -7.09
N MET A 124 -0.36 8.64 -6.26
CA MET A 124 -1.60 7.87 -6.42
C MET A 124 -2.83 8.77 -6.39
N PHE A 125 -2.85 9.81 -5.55
CA PHE A 125 -3.94 10.79 -5.56
C PHE A 125 -3.95 11.72 -6.78
N GLY A 126 -2.78 12.05 -7.33
CA GLY A 126 -2.62 13.05 -8.39
C GLY A 126 -2.64 12.49 -9.81
N VAL A 127 -2.39 11.19 -10.00
CA VAL A 127 -2.28 10.54 -11.31
C VAL A 127 -3.48 9.60 -11.52
N PRO A 128 -4.39 9.87 -12.48
CA PRO A 128 -5.64 9.13 -12.63
C PRO A 128 -5.47 7.61 -12.70
N GLU A 129 -4.45 7.14 -13.43
CA GLU A 129 -4.19 5.72 -13.62
C GLU A 129 -3.68 5.04 -12.34
N LEU A 130 -2.92 5.76 -11.50
CA LEU A 130 -2.48 5.27 -10.20
C LEU A 130 -3.64 5.25 -9.20
N LYS A 131 -4.53 6.23 -9.28
CA LYS A 131 -5.74 6.30 -8.47
C LYS A 131 -6.68 5.11 -8.75
N GLU A 132 -6.81 4.70 -10.01
CA GLU A 132 -7.62 3.53 -10.38
C GLU A 132 -7.03 2.24 -9.79
N LEU A 133 -5.69 2.09 -9.84
CA LEU A 133 -4.98 0.98 -9.22
C LEU A 133 -5.20 0.92 -7.70
N ASP A 134 -5.06 2.06 -7.03
CA ASP A 134 -5.25 2.22 -5.59
C ASP A 134 -6.69 1.88 -5.17
N SER A 135 -7.68 2.46 -5.87
CA SER A 135 -9.09 2.20 -5.59
C SER A 135 -9.48 0.72 -5.74
N HIS A 136 -8.92 0.02 -6.74
CA HIS A 136 -9.15 -1.41 -6.91
C HIS A 136 -8.53 -2.24 -5.77
N HIS A 137 -7.36 -1.82 -5.30
CA HIS A 137 -6.71 -2.46 -4.15
C HIS A 137 -7.50 -2.21 -2.85
N ASP A 138 -7.99 -0.98 -2.64
CA ASP A 138 -8.86 -0.65 -1.51
C ASP A 138 -10.09 -1.54 -1.44
N ASP A 139 -10.77 -1.75 -2.56
CA ASP A 139 -11.93 -2.65 -2.63
C ASP A 139 -11.57 -4.09 -2.22
N THR A 140 -10.35 -4.55 -2.58
CA THR A 140 -9.83 -5.86 -2.18
C THR A 140 -9.62 -5.94 -0.67
N ILE A 141 -9.01 -4.92 -0.07
CA ILE A 141 -8.78 -4.83 1.38
C ILE A 141 -10.11 -4.78 2.13
N ILE A 142 -11.03 -3.91 1.68
CA ILE A 142 -12.35 -3.74 2.31
C ILE A 142 -13.09 -5.08 2.34
N ALA A 143 -13.15 -5.78 1.20
CA ALA A 143 -13.80 -7.09 1.13
C ALA A 143 -13.13 -8.13 2.04
N ALA A 144 -11.80 -8.14 2.14
CA ALA A 144 -11.08 -9.04 3.03
C ALA A 144 -11.34 -8.71 4.51
N MET A 145 -11.32 -7.41 4.88
CA MET A 145 -11.65 -6.98 6.24
C MET A 145 -13.10 -7.34 6.60
N ALA A 146 -14.06 -7.11 5.70
CA ALA A 146 -15.45 -7.50 5.90
C ALA A 146 -15.61 -9.00 6.19
N ARG A 147 -14.90 -9.86 5.42
CA ARG A 147 -14.89 -11.31 5.69
C ARG A 147 -14.30 -11.65 7.06
N MET A 148 -13.21 -10.99 7.46
CA MET A 148 -12.59 -11.20 8.77
C MET A 148 -13.49 -10.71 9.91
N PHE A 149 -14.13 -9.56 9.76
CA PHE A 149 -15.08 -9.03 10.75
C PHE A 149 -16.30 -9.94 10.90
N LYS A 150 -16.78 -10.56 9.82
CA LYS A 150 -17.82 -11.59 9.91
C LYS A 150 -17.37 -12.81 10.71
N ARG A 151 -16.14 -13.30 10.46
CA ARG A 151 -15.54 -14.42 11.21
C ARG A 151 -15.35 -14.10 12.71
N LEU A 152 -15.15 -12.82 13.05
CA LEU A 152 -15.05 -12.34 14.44
C LEU A 152 -16.43 -12.05 15.07
N GLU A 153 -17.51 -12.36 14.36
CA GLU A 153 -18.89 -12.13 14.81
C GLU A 153 -19.16 -10.66 15.19
N ILE A 154 -18.65 -9.72 14.36
CA ILE A 154 -18.89 -8.28 14.57
C ILE A 154 -20.30 -7.91 14.12
N SER A 155 -20.75 -8.41 12.97
CA SER A 155 -22.09 -8.22 12.40
C SER A 155 -22.39 -9.33 11.39
N ASP A 156 -23.68 -9.56 11.12
CA ASP A 156 -24.17 -10.39 10.01
C ASP A 156 -24.61 -9.54 8.80
N ASP A 157 -24.76 -8.23 8.98
CA ASP A 157 -25.12 -7.29 7.91
C ASP A 157 -23.90 -7.00 7.02
N LEU A 158 -23.97 -7.45 5.75
CA LEU A 158 -22.89 -7.28 4.78
C LEU A 158 -22.59 -5.80 4.49
N SER A 159 -23.63 -4.94 4.46
CA SER A 159 -23.45 -3.50 4.22
C SER A 159 -22.69 -2.84 5.38
N GLU A 160 -22.99 -3.25 6.61
CA GLU A 160 -22.27 -2.78 7.79
C GLU A 160 -20.83 -3.28 7.83
N LEU A 161 -20.58 -4.53 7.44
CA LEU A 161 -19.23 -5.09 7.36
C LEU A 161 -18.36 -4.37 6.31
N ASP A 162 -18.92 -4.05 5.15
CA ASP A 162 -18.21 -3.27 4.11
C ASP A 162 -17.91 -1.84 4.59
N ARG A 163 -18.89 -1.19 5.23
CA ARG A 163 -18.71 0.14 5.83
C ARG A 163 -17.58 0.13 6.87
N LEU A 164 -17.57 -0.84 7.77
CA LEU A 164 -16.53 -1.02 8.79
C LEU A 164 -15.17 -1.33 8.16
N GLY A 165 -15.13 -2.15 7.12
CA GLY A 165 -13.91 -2.44 6.37
C GLY A 165 -13.28 -1.18 5.78
N ARG A 166 -14.11 -0.31 5.20
CA ARG A 166 -13.66 0.99 4.67
C ARG A 166 -13.17 1.91 5.78
N GLU A 167 -13.92 2.08 6.86
CA GLU A 167 -13.50 2.92 7.99
C GLU A 167 -12.19 2.43 8.62
N TRP A 168 -12.03 1.10 8.76
CA TRP A 168 -10.78 0.49 9.21
C TRP A 168 -9.60 0.85 8.30
N LEU A 169 -9.78 0.69 6.98
CA LEU A 169 -8.76 1.00 5.99
C LEU A 169 -8.34 2.47 6.07
N GLU A 170 -9.29 3.39 5.99
CA GLU A 170 -9.02 4.84 5.96
C GLU A 170 -8.31 5.31 7.24
N VAL A 171 -8.79 4.90 8.41
CA VAL A 171 -8.18 5.29 9.70
C VAL A 171 -6.78 4.69 9.83
N SER A 172 -6.62 3.42 9.46
CA SER A 172 -5.31 2.74 9.55
C SER A 172 -4.31 3.36 8.58
N HIS A 173 -4.69 3.56 7.32
CA HIS A 173 -3.83 4.14 6.30
C HIS A 173 -3.36 5.55 6.69
N ALA A 174 -4.29 6.43 7.06
CA ALA A 174 -3.96 7.80 7.42
C ALA A 174 -2.98 7.88 8.61
N LEU A 175 -3.21 7.10 9.67
CA LEU A 175 -2.34 7.12 10.84
C LEU A 175 -1.01 6.40 10.60
N LEU A 176 -0.98 5.31 9.84
CA LEU A 176 0.28 4.62 9.51
C LEU A 176 1.22 5.49 8.68
N LEU A 177 0.70 6.29 7.74
CA LEU A 177 1.51 7.29 7.02
C LEU A 177 2.15 8.32 7.96
N VAL A 178 1.46 8.72 9.02
CA VAL A 178 2.02 9.63 10.03
C VAL A 178 3.06 8.90 10.89
N ILE A 179 2.74 7.71 11.37
CA ILE A 179 3.57 6.92 12.29
C ILE A 179 4.96 6.63 11.70
N VAL A 180 5.05 6.26 10.42
CA VAL A 180 6.33 5.89 9.78
C VAL A 180 7.28 7.08 9.60
N HIS A 181 6.78 8.32 9.73
CA HIS A 181 7.57 9.55 9.62
C HIS A 181 7.83 10.25 10.97
N GLN A 182 7.33 9.68 12.08
CA GLN A 182 7.54 10.20 13.43
C GLN A 182 8.83 9.64 14.07
N ASP A 183 9.36 10.34 15.09
CA ASP A 183 10.35 9.75 15.97
C ASP A 183 9.78 8.55 16.75
N LYS A 184 10.69 7.73 17.32
CA LYS A 184 10.27 6.47 17.97
C LYS A 184 9.28 6.66 19.13
N SER A 185 9.36 7.78 19.87
CA SER A 185 8.48 8.04 21.01
C SER A 185 7.08 8.36 20.54
N ASP A 186 6.96 9.28 19.60
CA ASP A 186 5.67 9.70 19.04
C ASP A 186 5.05 8.60 18.19
N ALA A 187 5.85 7.87 17.41
CA ALA A 187 5.38 6.71 16.65
C ALA A 187 4.74 5.64 17.56
N ALA A 188 5.36 5.34 18.72
CA ALA A 188 4.82 4.37 19.67
C ALA A 188 3.48 4.83 20.28
N ARG A 189 3.34 6.12 20.58
CA ARG A 189 2.10 6.71 21.11
C ARG A 189 1.00 6.69 20.04
N SER A 190 1.30 7.17 18.84
CA SER A 190 0.35 7.17 17.71
C SER A 190 -0.10 5.75 17.32
N LEU A 191 0.80 4.76 17.40
CA LEU A 191 0.43 3.36 17.18
C LEU A 191 -0.53 2.83 18.26
N SER A 192 -0.29 3.22 19.53
CA SER A 192 -1.21 2.88 20.63
C SER A 192 -2.59 3.50 20.41
N ASP A 193 -2.63 4.76 19.96
CA ASP A 193 -3.88 5.46 19.66
C ASP A 193 -4.61 4.81 18.48
N LEU A 194 -3.90 4.43 17.41
CA LEU A 194 -4.48 3.70 16.29
C LEU A 194 -5.14 2.39 16.74
N LYS A 195 -4.43 1.59 17.55
CA LYS A 195 -4.96 0.33 18.10
C LYS A 195 -6.20 0.57 18.97
N PHE A 196 -6.19 1.61 19.78
CA PHE A 196 -7.32 1.98 20.62
C PHE A 196 -8.54 2.39 19.77
N LEU A 197 -8.37 3.28 18.79
CA LEU A 197 -9.44 3.73 17.89
C LEU A 197 -10.03 2.56 17.11
N SER A 198 -9.19 1.70 16.57
CA SER A 198 -9.60 0.50 15.83
C SER A 198 -10.40 -0.47 16.69
N LEU A 199 -9.97 -0.68 17.95
CA LEU A 199 -10.70 -1.51 18.90
C LEU A 199 -12.06 -0.92 19.24
N CYS A 200 -12.13 0.38 19.55
CA CYS A 200 -13.39 1.07 19.85
C CYS A 200 -14.37 1.01 18.67
N LEU A 201 -13.88 1.15 17.44
CA LEU A 201 -14.71 1.02 16.24
C LEU A 201 -15.41 -0.35 16.18
N LEU A 202 -14.66 -1.43 16.36
CA LEU A 202 -15.17 -2.79 16.26
C LEU A 202 -16.03 -3.18 17.48
N GLU A 203 -15.65 -2.77 18.69
CA GLU A 203 -16.46 -3.03 19.91
C GLU A 203 -17.81 -2.32 19.83
N ARG A 204 -17.83 -1.08 19.37
CA ARG A 204 -19.08 -0.34 19.16
C ARG A 204 -19.98 -1.04 18.15
N ALA A 205 -19.42 -1.50 17.03
CA ALA A 205 -20.20 -2.21 16.03
C ALA A 205 -20.78 -3.51 16.61
N LYS A 206 -19.96 -4.31 17.31
CA LYS A 206 -20.41 -5.57 17.95
C LYS A 206 -21.48 -5.39 19.02
N SER A 207 -21.52 -4.22 19.67
CA SER A 207 -22.52 -3.94 20.73
C SER A 207 -23.87 -3.44 20.20
N GLN A 208 -23.97 -3.13 18.92
CA GLN A 208 -25.20 -2.62 18.28
C GLN A 208 -26.09 -3.75 17.72
N PHE A 209 -25.58 -4.96 17.69
CA PHE A 209 -26.26 -6.17 17.22
C PHE A 209 -26.22 -7.28 18.28
#